data_83793e10dd046a8953d5bd7e57066306
#
_entry.id   83793e10dd046a8953d5bd7e57066306
#
_cell.length_a   1.000
_cell.length_b   1.000
_cell.length_c   1.000
_cell.angle_alpha   90.00
_cell.angle_beta   90.00
_cell.angle_gamma   90.00
#
_symmetry.space_group_name_H-M   'P 1'
#
loop_
_entity.id
_entity.type
_entity.pdbx_description
1 polymer ?
#
loop_
_entity_poly.entity_id
_entity_poly.type
_entity_poly.pdbx_seq_one_letter_code
_entity_poly.pdbx_strand_id
1 'polypeptide(L)'
;MHGLEEGVVFDVEVTMFAAWRNWRDKRRVKKMGYTEAEWDAAGGDWPVLQRYQGDERARLRDLSFRFLARKSVAPGNSFAITDAMCLRIATMACVPILELGLDWYDGWYTVILYEGDFIPNRPWQTEDGVVHASSPVLAGEAWHQGPVILSWESVLEAGQGSNVVIHEMSHKLDMRRNGANGAPPLHPGMNPRQWHETFTAAWDRLFDDYEQHRPLSIDPYALTGPGEFFAVCSEAFFEAPESLHRDWPDLYRLLAQFYRQGEQP
;
A
#
# COMPACT_ATOMS: atom_id res chain seq x y z
N MET A 1 -15.36 -44.50 3.08
CA MET A 1 -16.12 -43.50 2.30
C MET A 1 -16.50 -42.33 3.24
N HIS A 2 -15.53 -41.58 3.78
CA HIS A 2 -15.79 -40.46 4.73
C HIS A 2 -14.87 -39.27 4.50
N GLY A 3 -14.45 -39.02 3.28
CA GLY A 3 -13.49 -37.94 2.98
C GLY A 3 -13.96 -36.86 1.98
N LEU A 4 -15.20 -36.90 1.50
CA LEU A 4 -15.67 -35.99 0.43
C LEU A 4 -16.70 -34.94 0.89
N GLU A 5 -17.21 -35.00 2.11
CA GLU A 5 -18.22 -34.02 2.57
C GLU A 5 -17.63 -32.78 3.25
N GLU A 6 -16.46 -32.88 3.87
CA GLU A 6 -15.87 -31.71 4.57
C GLU A 6 -15.35 -30.63 3.63
N GLY A 7 -14.83 -30.97 2.45
CA GLY A 7 -14.32 -30.02 1.47
C GLY A 7 -15.39 -29.14 0.81
N VAL A 8 -16.58 -29.73 0.60
CA VAL A 8 -17.69 -29.01 -0.08
C VAL A 8 -18.38 -28.03 0.85
N VAL A 9 -18.47 -28.35 2.16
CA VAL A 9 -19.09 -27.45 3.16
C VAL A 9 -18.22 -26.22 3.39
N PHE A 10 -16.90 -26.37 3.46
CA PHE A 10 -15.96 -25.25 3.63
C PHE A 10 -15.99 -24.27 2.44
N ASP A 11 -16.11 -24.77 1.22
CA ASP A 11 -16.15 -23.93 0.00
C ASP A 11 -17.45 -23.12 -0.11
N VAL A 12 -18.57 -23.69 0.33
CA VAL A 12 -19.88 -23.02 0.34
C VAL A 12 -19.93 -21.92 1.41
N GLU A 13 -19.40 -22.15 2.61
CA GLU A 13 -19.35 -21.14 3.67
C GLU A 13 -18.47 -19.95 3.29
N VAL A 14 -17.28 -20.19 2.76
CA VAL A 14 -16.36 -19.14 2.29
C VAL A 14 -17.02 -18.30 1.19
N THR A 15 -17.73 -18.93 0.27
CA THR A 15 -18.42 -18.25 -0.84
C THR A 15 -19.61 -17.42 -0.33
N MET A 16 -20.37 -17.92 0.63
CA MET A 16 -21.49 -17.21 1.26
C MET A 16 -21.01 -15.99 2.06
N PHE A 17 -19.93 -16.11 2.83
CA PHE A 17 -19.33 -14.97 3.55
C PHE A 17 -18.80 -13.89 2.61
N ALA A 18 -18.17 -14.26 1.51
CA ALA A 18 -17.70 -13.32 0.50
C ALA A 18 -18.87 -12.59 -0.19
N ALA A 19 -19.94 -13.33 -0.55
CA ALA A 19 -21.13 -12.76 -1.15
C ALA A 19 -21.85 -11.79 -0.18
N TRP A 20 -21.97 -12.16 1.10
CA TRP A 20 -22.55 -11.31 2.13
C TRP A 20 -21.71 -10.03 2.38
N ARG A 21 -20.37 -10.15 2.44
CA ARG A 21 -19.48 -8.98 2.53
C ARG A 21 -19.67 -8.04 1.34
N ASN A 22 -19.65 -8.58 0.13
CA ASN A 22 -19.89 -7.79 -1.09
C ASN A 22 -21.25 -7.08 -1.09
N TRP A 23 -22.32 -7.74 -0.67
CA TRP A 23 -23.64 -7.14 -0.56
C TRP A 23 -23.65 -6.00 0.48
N ARG A 24 -23.04 -6.21 1.65
CA ARG A 24 -22.92 -5.20 2.70
C ARG A 24 -22.13 -3.99 2.23
N ASP A 25 -21.01 -4.22 1.55
CA ASP A 25 -20.17 -3.15 1.02
C ASP A 25 -20.92 -2.33 -0.03
N LYS A 26 -21.58 -2.97 -0.99
CA LYS A 26 -22.42 -2.30 -2.00
C LYS A 26 -23.52 -1.43 -1.35
N ARG A 27 -24.13 -1.92 -0.28
CA ARG A 27 -25.16 -1.16 0.45
C ARG A 27 -24.58 0.06 1.16
N ARG A 28 -23.37 -0.06 1.74
CA ARG A 28 -22.67 1.06 2.37
C ARG A 28 -22.23 2.09 1.33
N VAL A 29 -21.61 1.65 0.24
CA VAL A 29 -21.23 2.52 -0.88
C VAL A 29 -22.43 3.31 -1.40
N LYS A 30 -23.57 2.66 -1.63
CA LYS A 30 -24.79 3.34 -2.05
C LYS A 30 -25.27 4.41 -1.04
N LYS A 31 -25.07 4.16 0.27
CA LYS A 31 -25.44 5.11 1.33
C LYS A 31 -24.49 6.31 1.39
N MET A 32 -23.23 6.13 1.04
CA MET A 32 -22.22 7.20 1.02
C MET A 32 -22.51 8.20 -0.10
N GLY A 33 -23.09 7.76 -1.22
CA GLY A 33 -23.56 8.61 -2.29
C GLY A 33 -22.48 9.24 -3.16
N TYR A 34 -21.21 8.82 -3.04
CA TYR A 34 -20.12 9.33 -3.87
C TYR A 34 -20.37 9.07 -5.34
N THR A 35 -20.06 10.06 -6.16
CA THR A 35 -20.19 10.03 -7.61
C THR A 35 -18.85 9.79 -8.28
N GLU A 36 -18.88 9.37 -9.54
CA GLU A 36 -17.68 9.27 -10.37
C GLU A 36 -16.99 10.63 -10.54
N ALA A 37 -17.79 11.70 -10.74
CA ALA A 37 -17.25 13.04 -10.91
C ALA A 37 -16.49 13.56 -9.66
N GLU A 38 -16.98 13.26 -8.46
CA GLU A 38 -16.27 13.59 -7.21
C GLU A 38 -14.99 12.78 -7.06
N TRP A 39 -15.00 11.50 -7.44
CA TRP A 39 -13.83 10.65 -7.43
C TRP A 39 -12.78 11.12 -8.44
N ASP A 40 -13.17 11.45 -9.66
CA ASP A 40 -12.29 12.01 -10.69
C ASP A 40 -11.68 13.35 -10.24
N ALA A 41 -12.48 14.23 -9.66
CA ALA A 41 -12.02 15.50 -9.14
C ALA A 41 -11.01 15.34 -8.01
N ALA A 42 -11.21 14.38 -7.11
CA ALA A 42 -10.32 14.13 -5.98
C ALA A 42 -8.94 13.59 -6.39
N GLY A 43 -8.86 12.84 -7.48
CA GLY A 43 -7.62 12.24 -7.98
C GLY A 43 -7.01 12.93 -9.20
N GLY A 44 -7.66 13.95 -9.76
CA GLY A 44 -7.43 14.46 -11.11
C GLY A 44 -6.04 15.01 -11.42
N ASP A 45 -5.30 15.50 -10.44
CA ASP A 45 -3.93 16.02 -10.58
C ASP A 45 -2.83 14.97 -10.32
N TRP A 46 -3.20 13.76 -9.88
CA TRP A 46 -2.25 12.68 -9.66
C TRP A 46 -1.96 11.90 -10.95
N PRO A 47 -0.72 11.95 -11.50
CA PRO A 47 -0.43 11.40 -12.82
C PRO A 47 -0.65 9.89 -12.94
N VAL A 48 -0.44 9.15 -11.85
CA VAL A 48 -0.63 7.67 -11.83
C VAL A 48 -2.06 7.30 -12.18
N LEU A 49 -3.05 8.07 -11.72
CA LEU A 49 -4.46 7.79 -12.01
C LEU A 49 -4.79 7.84 -13.52
N GLN A 50 -4.02 8.59 -14.29
CA GLN A 50 -4.23 8.70 -15.75
C GLN A 50 -3.80 7.44 -16.53
N ARG A 51 -3.02 6.55 -15.93
CA ARG A 51 -2.63 5.27 -16.54
C ARG A 51 -3.78 4.27 -16.57
N TYR A 52 -4.69 4.36 -15.60
CA TYR A 52 -5.85 3.47 -15.51
C TYR A 52 -6.96 3.97 -16.42
N GLN A 53 -7.38 3.14 -17.38
CA GLN A 53 -8.39 3.48 -18.38
C GLN A 53 -9.50 2.41 -18.44
N GLY A 54 -10.65 2.77 -19.00
CA GLY A 54 -11.75 1.84 -19.23
C GLY A 54 -12.15 1.04 -17.99
N ASP A 55 -12.15 -0.28 -18.12
CA ASP A 55 -12.57 -1.20 -17.05
C ASP A 55 -11.65 -1.17 -15.83
N GLU A 56 -10.34 -0.95 -16.01
CA GLU A 56 -9.41 -0.84 -14.88
C GLU A 56 -9.72 0.40 -14.02
N ARG A 57 -9.96 1.54 -14.67
CA ARG A 57 -10.36 2.76 -13.99
C ARG A 57 -11.67 2.58 -13.23
N ALA A 58 -12.65 1.91 -13.85
CA ALA A 58 -13.92 1.61 -13.19
C ALA A 58 -13.75 0.67 -11.98
N ARG A 59 -12.88 -0.35 -12.10
CA ARG A 59 -12.55 -1.25 -10.98
C ARG A 59 -11.84 -0.52 -9.85
N LEU A 60 -10.87 0.36 -10.17
CA LEU A 60 -10.16 1.16 -9.17
C LEU A 60 -11.12 2.07 -8.40
N ARG A 61 -12.04 2.73 -9.10
CA ARG A 61 -13.10 3.55 -8.49
C ARG A 61 -14.00 2.72 -7.56
N ASP A 62 -14.52 1.59 -8.02
CA ASP A 62 -15.35 0.71 -7.18
C ASP A 62 -14.60 0.24 -5.94
N LEU A 63 -13.33 -0.12 -6.11
CA LEU A 63 -12.45 -0.56 -5.02
C LEU A 63 -12.23 0.58 -4.00
N SER A 64 -12.02 1.82 -4.46
CA SER A 64 -11.85 3.01 -3.61
C SER A 64 -13.11 3.29 -2.78
N PHE A 65 -14.30 3.20 -3.38
CA PHE A 65 -15.54 3.36 -2.64
C PHE A 65 -15.76 2.24 -1.62
N ARG A 66 -15.41 1.00 -1.96
CA ARG A 66 -15.48 -0.13 -1.04
C ARG A 66 -14.42 -0.04 0.06
N PHE A 67 -13.27 0.52 -0.22
CA PHE A 67 -12.28 0.84 0.81
C PHE A 67 -12.88 1.76 1.87
N LEU A 68 -13.48 2.88 1.47
CA LEU A 68 -14.16 3.81 2.38
C LEU A 68 -15.40 3.20 3.07
N ALA A 69 -16.04 2.20 2.48
CA ALA A 69 -17.12 1.46 3.13
C ALA A 69 -16.61 0.51 4.24
N ARG A 70 -15.34 0.12 4.22
CA ARG A 70 -14.71 -0.78 5.20
C ARG A 70 -13.76 -0.07 6.16
N LYS A 71 -13.17 1.05 5.74
CA LYS A 71 -12.17 1.82 6.49
C LYS A 71 -12.72 3.21 6.81
N SER A 72 -12.38 3.72 7.97
CA SER A 72 -12.65 5.10 8.35
C SER A 72 -11.42 5.97 8.14
N VAL A 73 -11.62 7.20 7.67
CA VAL A 73 -10.60 8.25 7.73
C VAL A 73 -11.01 9.18 8.87
N ALA A 74 -10.15 9.35 9.85
CA ALA A 74 -10.41 10.13 11.06
C ALA A 74 -9.31 11.20 11.26
N PRO A 75 -9.66 12.38 11.79
CA PRO A 75 -8.66 13.40 12.08
C PRO A 75 -7.76 12.98 13.25
N GLY A 76 -6.46 13.26 13.14
CA GLY A 76 -5.49 13.04 14.22
C GLY A 76 -5.55 14.12 15.30
N ASN A 77 -6.13 15.27 14.97
CA ASN A 77 -6.35 16.42 15.83
C ASN A 77 -7.60 17.19 15.36
N SER A 78 -7.65 18.51 15.53
CA SER A 78 -8.76 19.36 15.04
C SER A 78 -8.76 19.61 13.50
N PHE A 79 -7.94 18.90 12.73
CA PHE A 79 -7.89 19.02 11.26
C PHE A 79 -9.23 18.62 10.62
N ALA A 80 -9.75 19.47 9.72
CA ALA A 80 -11.02 19.22 9.06
C ALA A 80 -10.82 18.34 7.81
N ILE A 81 -11.33 17.11 7.87
CA ILE A 81 -11.28 16.16 6.75
C ILE A 81 -12.47 16.38 5.83
N THR A 82 -12.21 16.41 4.52
CA THR A 82 -13.23 16.51 3.48
C THR A 82 -13.43 15.17 2.76
N ASP A 83 -14.57 15.01 2.07
CA ASP A 83 -14.83 13.84 1.23
C ASP A 83 -13.80 13.70 0.10
N ALA A 84 -13.33 14.80 -0.46
CA ALA A 84 -12.28 14.80 -1.50
C ALA A 84 -10.96 14.23 -0.96
N MET A 85 -10.57 14.55 0.26
CA MET A 85 -9.38 13.96 0.92
C MET A 85 -9.56 12.46 1.11
N CYS A 86 -10.74 12.02 1.58
CA CYS A 86 -11.04 10.61 1.75
C CYS A 86 -10.98 9.85 0.42
N LEU A 87 -11.54 10.40 -0.64
CA LEU A 87 -11.53 9.81 -1.98
C LEU A 87 -10.12 9.72 -2.55
N ARG A 88 -9.30 10.78 -2.40
CA ARG A 88 -7.90 10.77 -2.85
C ARG A 88 -7.08 9.68 -2.15
N ILE A 89 -7.13 9.64 -0.83
CA ILE A 89 -6.42 8.61 -0.03
C ILE A 89 -6.90 7.20 -0.41
N ALA A 90 -8.21 6.99 -0.52
CA ALA A 90 -8.76 5.68 -0.90
C ALA A 90 -8.31 5.24 -2.29
N THR A 91 -8.23 6.17 -3.24
CA THR A 91 -7.76 5.88 -4.60
C THR A 91 -6.29 5.46 -4.60
N MET A 92 -5.41 6.22 -3.96
CA MET A 92 -3.99 5.90 -3.82
C MET A 92 -3.78 4.57 -3.09
N ALA A 93 -4.51 4.35 -1.99
CA ALA A 93 -4.46 3.10 -1.22
C ALA A 93 -4.93 1.88 -2.01
N CYS A 94 -5.82 2.05 -2.97
CA CYS A 94 -6.37 0.95 -3.76
C CYS A 94 -5.52 0.57 -4.98
N VAL A 95 -4.60 1.43 -5.41
CA VAL A 95 -3.69 1.12 -6.53
C VAL A 95 -2.89 -0.15 -6.27
N PRO A 96 -2.21 -0.35 -5.14
CA PRO A 96 -1.45 -1.57 -4.89
C PRO A 96 -2.30 -2.85 -4.86
N ILE A 97 -3.58 -2.73 -4.56
CA ILE A 97 -4.47 -3.89 -4.41
C ILE A 97 -5.50 -4.03 -5.54
N LEU A 98 -5.34 -3.31 -6.64
CA LEU A 98 -6.30 -3.34 -7.76
C LEU A 98 -6.55 -4.77 -8.26
N GLU A 99 -5.51 -5.57 -8.42
CA GLU A 99 -5.58 -6.96 -8.85
C GLU A 99 -5.51 -7.97 -7.68
N LEU A 100 -5.21 -7.51 -6.47
CA LEU A 100 -5.15 -8.33 -5.27
C LEU A 100 -6.48 -8.39 -4.54
N GLY A 101 -7.24 -7.30 -4.60
CA GLY A 101 -8.53 -7.15 -3.94
C GLY A 101 -8.43 -6.66 -2.48
N LEU A 102 -9.56 -6.17 -1.98
CA LEU A 102 -9.65 -5.46 -0.70
C LEU A 102 -9.38 -6.36 0.53
N ASP A 103 -9.46 -7.67 0.40
CA ASP A 103 -9.20 -8.63 1.47
C ASP A 103 -7.71 -8.63 1.87
N TRP A 104 -6.82 -8.11 1.03
CA TRP A 104 -5.42 -7.89 1.39
C TRP A 104 -5.23 -6.83 2.48
N TYR A 105 -6.24 -5.99 2.72
CA TYR A 105 -6.26 -5.00 3.80
C TYR A 105 -7.15 -5.40 4.99
N ASP A 106 -7.49 -6.69 5.13
CA ASP A 106 -8.21 -7.17 6.32
C ASP A 106 -7.33 -7.06 7.58
N GLY A 107 -7.95 -6.92 8.74
CA GLY A 107 -7.27 -6.88 10.04
C GLY A 107 -7.01 -5.47 10.61
N TRP A 108 -7.29 -4.41 9.87
CA TRP A 108 -7.21 -3.03 10.36
C TRP A 108 -8.36 -2.17 9.80
N TYR A 109 -8.64 -0.99 10.39
CA TYR A 109 -9.89 -0.28 10.09
C TYR A 109 -9.77 1.23 9.91
N THR A 110 -8.69 1.87 10.35
CA THR A 110 -8.65 3.32 10.46
C THR A 110 -7.41 3.90 9.78
N VAL A 111 -7.62 4.94 9.00
CA VAL A 111 -6.59 5.91 8.59
C VAL A 111 -6.76 7.13 9.49
N ILE A 112 -5.70 7.57 10.15
CA ILE A 112 -5.65 8.81 10.91
C ILE A 112 -4.92 9.85 10.07
N LEU A 113 -5.56 10.99 9.82
CA LEU A 113 -5.02 12.03 8.96
C LEU A 113 -4.68 13.27 9.77
N TYR A 114 -3.43 13.69 9.73
CA TYR A 114 -2.95 14.98 10.23
C TYR A 114 -2.83 15.98 9.07
N GLU A 115 -2.82 17.28 9.39
CA GLU A 115 -2.63 18.34 8.40
C GLU A 115 -1.23 18.26 7.77
N GLY A 116 -0.20 18.22 8.61
CA GLY A 116 1.20 18.09 8.24
C GLY A 116 1.88 16.94 8.96
N ASP A 117 3.19 16.87 8.82
CA ASP A 117 4.02 15.85 9.46
C ASP A 117 3.85 15.85 10.98
N PHE A 118 3.99 14.70 11.58
CA PHE A 118 3.68 14.48 12.99
C PHE A 118 4.85 13.79 13.72
N ILE A 119 4.91 14.04 15.02
CA ILE A 119 5.84 13.34 15.91
C ILE A 119 5.03 12.31 16.69
N PRO A 120 5.32 11.00 16.52
CA PRO A 120 4.64 9.97 17.31
C PRO A 120 4.83 10.21 18.80
N ASN A 121 3.73 10.26 19.55
CA ASN A 121 3.79 10.46 21.02
C ASN A 121 4.09 9.13 21.74
N ARG A 122 5.21 8.50 21.40
CA ARG A 122 5.70 7.27 22.04
C ARG A 122 7.24 7.26 22.06
N PRO A 123 7.86 6.59 23.05
CA PRO A 123 9.30 6.31 23.03
C PRO A 123 9.62 5.49 21.78
N TRP A 124 10.60 5.93 21.02
CA TRP A 124 11.12 5.18 19.87
C TRP A 124 12.32 4.36 20.32
N GLN A 125 12.36 3.09 19.95
CA GLN A 125 13.45 2.19 20.26
C GLN A 125 14.08 1.75 18.94
N THR A 126 15.40 1.97 18.80
CA THR A 126 16.19 1.43 17.69
C THR A 126 16.33 -0.08 17.81
N GLU A 127 16.68 -0.77 16.72
CA GLU A 127 16.95 -2.22 16.71
C GLU A 127 18.01 -2.63 17.72
N ASP A 128 18.96 -1.73 18.03
CA ASP A 128 20.00 -1.93 19.07
C ASP A 128 19.45 -1.84 20.51
N GLY A 129 18.16 -1.60 20.69
CA GLY A 129 17.51 -1.51 21.99
C GLY A 129 17.63 -0.15 22.68
N VAL A 130 18.19 0.88 22.04
CA VAL A 130 18.31 2.23 22.60
C VAL A 130 16.96 2.96 22.52
N VAL A 131 16.46 3.38 23.68
CA VAL A 131 15.22 4.18 23.78
C VAL A 131 15.55 5.66 23.60
N HIS A 132 15.04 6.26 22.54
CA HIS A 132 15.16 7.70 22.29
C HIS A 132 13.96 8.45 22.87
N ALA A 133 14.23 9.53 23.58
CA ALA A 133 13.20 10.40 24.19
C ALA A 133 12.51 11.30 23.13
N SER A 134 13.10 11.48 21.95
CA SER A 134 12.54 12.23 20.84
C SER A 134 12.28 11.29 19.65
N SER A 135 11.02 11.18 19.23
CA SER A 135 10.65 10.47 18.01
C SER A 135 10.98 11.31 16.76
N PRO A 136 11.36 10.68 15.63
CA PRO A 136 11.53 11.40 14.37
C PRO A 136 10.20 12.01 13.92
N VAL A 137 10.29 13.08 13.11
CA VAL A 137 9.13 13.62 12.38
C VAL A 137 8.79 12.65 11.27
N LEU A 138 7.53 12.24 11.17
CA LEU A 138 7.07 11.24 10.20
C LEU A 138 6.01 11.83 9.26
N ALA A 139 6.10 11.48 7.99
CA ALA A 139 5.11 11.73 6.95
C ALA A 139 3.96 10.69 6.98
N GLY A 140 4.28 9.47 7.42
CA GLY A 140 3.34 8.36 7.57
C GLY A 140 3.81 7.35 8.61
N GLU A 141 2.93 6.47 9.03
CA GLU A 141 3.23 5.33 9.89
C GLU A 141 2.12 4.26 9.80
N ALA A 142 2.50 3.01 9.52
CA ALA A 142 1.58 1.87 9.55
C ALA A 142 1.84 0.97 10.76
N TRP A 143 0.81 0.74 11.56
CA TRP A 143 0.90 -0.17 12.72
C TRP A 143 0.36 -1.55 12.35
N HIS A 144 1.01 -2.62 12.79
CA HIS A 144 0.69 -3.99 12.38
C HIS A 144 -0.83 -4.31 12.42
N GLN A 145 -1.49 -4.17 13.57
CA GLN A 145 -2.94 -4.33 13.71
C GLN A 145 -3.67 -3.02 14.01
N GLY A 146 -2.96 -1.89 13.95
CA GLY A 146 -3.45 -0.57 14.25
C GLY A 146 -3.78 0.26 13.03
N PRO A 147 -3.94 1.58 13.22
CA PRO A 147 -4.22 2.51 12.14
C PRO A 147 -3.04 2.67 11.18
N VAL A 148 -3.34 3.25 10.03
CA VAL A 148 -2.37 3.95 9.20
C VAL A 148 -2.47 5.42 9.55
N ILE A 149 -1.34 6.09 9.77
CA ILE A 149 -1.29 7.52 10.05
C ILE A 149 -0.66 8.20 8.83
N LEU A 150 -1.20 9.33 8.40
CA LEU A 150 -0.77 10.06 7.21
C LEU A 150 -0.71 11.56 7.49
N SER A 151 0.26 12.23 6.88
CA SER A 151 0.31 13.68 6.70
C SER A 151 -0.43 14.05 5.41
N TRP A 152 -1.39 14.99 5.48
CA TRP A 152 -2.08 15.45 4.28
C TRP A 152 -1.14 16.22 3.34
N GLU A 153 -0.22 17.02 3.89
CA GLU A 153 0.82 17.70 3.09
C GLU A 153 1.61 16.67 2.27
N SER A 154 2.06 15.58 2.88
CA SER A 154 2.79 14.51 2.19
C SER A 154 1.93 13.72 1.19
N VAL A 155 0.61 13.58 1.43
CA VAL A 155 -0.32 13.02 0.44
C VAL A 155 -0.41 13.90 -0.81
N LEU A 156 -0.30 15.22 -0.67
CA LEU A 156 -0.33 16.16 -1.80
C LEU A 156 0.99 16.15 -2.60
N GLU A 157 2.10 15.77 -2.00
CA GLU A 157 3.42 15.67 -2.64
C GLU A 157 3.59 14.38 -3.47
N ALA A 158 2.59 13.50 -3.49
CA ALA A 158 2.66 12.26 -4.26
C ALA A 158 2.98 12.50 -5.74
N GLY A 159 3.95 11.74 -6.25
CA GLY A 159 4.44 11.81 -7.62
C GLY A 159 5.97 11.65 -7.70
N GLN A 160 6.50 11.53 -8.90
CA GLN A 160 7.93 11.48 -9.19
C GLN A 160 8.73 10.38 -8.44
N GLY A 161 8.08 9.28 -8.11
CA GLY A 161 8.71 8.13 -7.43
C GLY A 161 8.42 8.03 -5.95
N SER A 162 7.70 8.99 -5.35
CA SER A 162 7.30 8.99 -3.94
C SER A 162 5.80 9.13 -3.76
N ASN A 163 5.23 8.37 -2.80
CA ASN A 163 3.83 8.44 -2.42
C ASN A 163 3.63 7.81 -1.03
N VAL A 164 3.47 8.66 -0.02
CA VAL A 164 3.31 8.21 1.38
C VAL A 164 2.14 7.24 1.58
N VAL A 165 1.05 7.38 0.81
CA VAL A 165 -0.09 6.46 0.93
C VAL A 165 0.29 5.07 0.42
N ILE A 166 0.94 4.97 -0.75
CA ILE A 166 1.42 3.70 -1.31
C ILE A 166 2.47 3.07 -0.38
N HIS A 167 3.36 3.89 0.19
CA HIS A 167 4.35 3.48 1.18
C HIS A 167 3.71 2.75 2.35
N GLU A 168 2.82 3.42 3.07
CA GLU A 168 2.16 2.87 4.25
C GLU A 168 1.26 1.67 3.93
N MET A 169 0.61 1.68 2.76
CA MET A 169 -0.17 0.54 2.30
C MET A 169 0.72 -0.66 1.96
N SER A 170 1.94 -0.44 1.48
CA SER A 170 2.92 -1.51 1.24
C SER A 170 3.35 -2.17 2.54
N HIS A 171 3.58 -1.40 3.61
CA HIS A 171 3.76 -1.96 4.95
C HIS A 171 2.58 -2.80 5.40
N LYS A 172 1.34 -2.40 5.12
CA LYS A 172 0.15 -3.22 5.42
C LYS A 172 0.14 -4.55 4.68
N LEU A 173 0.64 -4.59 3.46
CA LEU A 173 0.79 -5.84 2.70
C LEU A 173 1.91 -6.71 3.28
N ASP A 174 3.04 -6.13 3.62
CA ASP A 174 4.18 -6.83 4.20
C ASP A 174 3.84 -7.43 5.56
N MET A 175 3.20 -6.65 6.43
CA MET A 175 2.81 -7.06 7.79
C MET A 175 1.76 -8.18 7.87
N ARG A 176 1.22 -8.67 6.76
CA ARG A 176 0.19 -9.72 6.80
C ARG A 176 0.65 -11.04 7.43
N ARG A 177 1.95 -11.27 7.55
CA ARG A 177 2.53 -12.50 8.16
C ARG A 177 3.41 -12.22 9.36
N ASN A 178 4.56 -11.59 9.15
CA ASN A 178 5.67 -11.60 10.10
C ASN A 178 6.17 -10.19 10.46
N GLY A 179 5.35 -9.15 10.32
CA GLY A 179 5.79 -7.76 10.47
C GLY A 179 6.37 -7.17 9.19
N ALA A 180 6.76 -5.89 9.22
CA ALA A 180 7.35 -5.19 8.09
C ALA A 180 8.83 -5.61 7.93
N ASN A 181 9.07 -6.63 7.13
CA ASN A 181 10.40 -7.21 6.93
C ASN A 181 10.79 -7.39 5.44
N GLY A 182 10.04 -6.80 4.52
CA GLY A 182 10.28 -6.87 3.07
C GLY A 182 9.89 -8.22 2.44
N ALA A 183 9.17 -9.07 3.18
CA ALA A 183 8.76 -10.40 2.73
C ALA A 183 7.23 -10.60 2.82
N PRO A 184 6.44 -9.88 2.01
CA PRO A 184 4.98 -10.04 2.00
C PRO A 184 4.58 -11.47 1.65
N PRO A 185 3.33 -11.89 1.96
CA PRO A 185 2.84 -13.21 1.57
C PRO A 185 2.85 -13.36 0.05
N LEU A 186 3.75 -14.16 -0.48
CA LEU A 186 3.87 -14.38 -1.92
C LEU A 186 2.72 -15.24 -2.45
N HIS A 187 2.33 -15.02 -3.70
CA HIS A 187 1.32 -15.83 -4.38
C HIS A 187 1.80 -17.26 -4.67
N PRO A 188 0.89 -18.23 -4.79
CA PRO A 188 1.22 -19.54 -5.32
C PRO A 188 1.93 -19.42 -6.69
N GLY A 189 3.08 -20.09 -6.82
CA GLY A 189 3.92 -20.02 -8.02
C GLY A 189 5.07 -19.01 -7.95
N MET A 190 5.04 -18.03 -7.05
CA MET A 190 6.20 -17.17 -6.78
C MET A 190 7.22 -17.93 -5.91
N ASN A 191 8.50 -17.77 -6.23
CA ASN A 191 9.59 -18.43 -5.51
C ASN A 191 10.14 -17.54 -4.40
N PRO A 192 9.98 -17.90 -3.10
CA PRO A 192 10.48 -17.09 -1.98
C PRO A 192 12.00 -16.92 -2.00
N ARG A 193 12.75 -17.90 -2.50
CA ARG A 193 14.20 -17.80 -2.62
C ARG A 193 14.59 -16.75 -3.68
N GLN A 194 13.93 -16.76 -4.82
CA GLN A 194 14.16 -15.75 -5.87
C GLN A 194 13.80 -14.35 -5.35
N TRP A 195 12.69 -14.21 -4.61
CA TRP A 195 12.33 -12.95 -3.96
C TRP A 195 13.47 -12.44 -3.09
N HIS A 196 13.94 -13.27 -2.16
CA HIS A 196 15.01 -12.91 -1.24
C HIS A 196 16.32 -12.56 -1.99
N GLU A 197 16.76 -13.38 -2.93
CA GLU A 197 17.99 -13.15 -3.70
C GLU A 197 17.93 -11.85 -4.49
N THR A 198 16.81 -11.56 -5.16
CA THR A 198 16.65 -10.32 -5.95
C THR A 198 16.59 -9.08 -5.08
N PHE A 199 15.82 -9.12 -3.98
CA PHE A 199 15.74 -7.99 -3.05
C PHE A 199 17.06 -7.73 -2.36
N THR A 200 17.81 -8.76 -1.95
CA THR A 200 19.14 -8.63 -1.37
C THR A 200 20.14 -8.03 -2.36
N ALA A 201 20.17 -8.54 -3.59
CA ALA A 201 21.07 -8.01 -4.61
C ALA A 201 20.76 -6.54 -4.97
N ALA A 202 19.48 -6.17 -4.97
CA ALA A 202 19.06 -4.79 -5.19
C ALA A 202 19.44 -3.89 -4.00
N TRP A 203 19.26 -4.35 -2.76
CA TRP A 203 19.71 -3.67 -1.57
C TRP A 203 21.23 -3.42 -1.59
N ASP A 204 22.03 -4.47 -1.82
CA ASP A 204 23.49 -4.39 -1.84
C ASP A 204 23.97 -3.39 -2.90
N ARG A 205 23.36 -3.42 -4.08
CA ARG A 205 23.67 -2.46 -5.15
C ARG A 205 23.30 -1.03 -4.76
N LEU A 206 22.11 -0.80 -4.18
CA LEU A 206 21.69 0.54 -3.74
C LEU A 206 22.63 1.07 -2.66
N PHE A 207 23.04 0.20 -1.73
CA PHE A 207 24.01 0.55 -0.67
C PHE A 207 25.37 0.93 -1.25
N ASP A 208 25.90 0.15 -2.20
CA ASP A 208 27.15 0.46 -2.90
C ASP A 208 27.06 1.77 -3.69
N ASP A 209 25.94 2.03 -4.35
CA ASP A 209 25.71 3.27 -5.09
C ASP A 209 25.67 4.48 -4.15
N TYR A 210 25.00 4.34 -2.98
CA TYR A 210 24.94 5.35 -1.93
C TYR A 210 26.32 5.68 -1.34
N GLU A 211 27.10 4.65 -0.93
CA GLU A 211 28.44 4.81 -0.35
C GLU A 211 29.43 5.46 -1.35
N GLN A 212 29.25 5.18 -2.64
CA GLN A 212 30.09 5.74 -3.69
C GLN A 212 29.56 7.08 -4.25
N HIS A 213 28.52 7.66 -3.64
CA HIS A 213 27.90 8.92 -4.06
C HIS A 213 27.48 8.92 -5.53
N ARG A 214 27.04 7.76 -6.05
CA ARG A 214 26.49 7.65 -7.40
C ARG A 214 25.05 8.15 -7.43
N PRO A 215 24.54 8.58 -8.61
CA PRO A 215 23.14 8.94 -8.75
C PRO A 215 22.22 7.76 -8.38
N LEU A 216 21.23 8.01 -7.54
CA LEU A 216 20.28 6.99 -7.09
C LEU A 216 18.95 7.16 -7.83
N SER A 217 18.37 6.06 -8.28
CA SER A 217 17.02 6.00 -8.86
C SER A 217 15.96 5.45 -7.88
N ILE A 218 16.40 5.05 -6.68
CA ILE A 218 15.56 4.67 -5.55
C ILE A 218 15.99 5.56 -4.38
N ASP A 219 15.02 6.05 -3.61
CA ASP A 219 15.30 6.89 -2.44
C ASP A 219 16.17 6.13 -1.43
N PRO A 220 17.28 6.72 -0.95
CA PRO A 220 18.15 6.07 0.04
C PRO A 220 17.47 5.78 1.38
N TYR A 221 16.32 6.36 1.67
CA TYR A 221 15.49 5.97 2.81
C TYR A 221 15.19 4.46 2.82
N ALA A 222 15.12 3.84 1.64
CA ALA A 222 15.02 2.39 1.47
C ALA A 222 16.08 1.60 2.28
N LEU A 223 17.26 2.17 2.51
CA LEU A 223 18.36 1.52 3.24
C LEU A 223 18.21 1.57 4.77
N THR A 224 17.12 2.12 5.29
CA THR A 224 16.87 2.14 6.73
C THR A 224 16.31 0.83 7.29
N GLY A 225 15.81 -0.06 6.43
CA GLY A 225 15.34 -1.39 6.82
C GLY A 225 14.72 -2.18 5.66
N PRO A 226 14.65 -3.52 5.77
CA PRO A 226 14.09 -4.35 4.68
C PRO A 226 12.62 -4.04 4.38
N GLY A 227 11.82 -3.67 5.39
CA GLY A 227 10.42 -3.22 5.21
C GLY A 227 10.35 -1.92 4.44
N GLU A 228 11.24 -0.96 4.75
CA GLU A 228 11.35 0.32 4.05
C GLU A 228 11.80 0.13 2.60
N PHE A 229 12.75 -0.79 2.38
CA PHE A 229 13.17 -1.13 1.02
C PHE A 229 12.00 -1.62 0.16
N PHE A 230 11.18 -2.51 0.70
CA PHE A 230 9.98 -2.97 0.00
C PHE A 230 8.99 -1.83 -0.25
N ALA A 231 8.74 -0.99 0.74
CA ALA A 231 7.80 0.12 0.64
C ALA A 231 8.26 1.17 -0.41
N VAL A 232 9.50 1.62 -0.35
CA VAL A 232 10.07 2.59 -1.31
C VAL A 232 10.14 2.00 -2.73
N CYS A 233 10.51 0.71 -2.87
CA CYS A 233 10.47 0.05 -4.19
C CYS A 233 9.04 -0.06 -4.73
N SER A 234 8.04 -0.20 -3.86
CA SER A 234 6.62 -0.20 -4.25
C SER A 234 6.17 1.18 -4.69
N GLU A 235 6.59 2.25 -4.00
CA GLU A 235 6.34 3.61 -4.48
C GLU A 235 6.92 3.81 -5.89
N ALA A 236 8.21 3.48 -6.07
CA ALA A 236 8.87 3.60 -7.38
C ALA A 236 8.18 2.77 -8.47
N PHE A 237 7.67 1.58 -8.13
CA PHE A 237 6.93 0.72 -9.06
C PHE A 237 5.64 1.40 -9.56
N PHE A 238 4.90 2.07 -8.70
CA PHE A 238 3.65 2.73 -9.07
C PHE A 238 3.85 4.16 -9.58
N GLU A 239 4.78 4.92 -9.02
CA GLU A 239 4.99 6.33 -9.38
C GLU A 239 5.92 6.52 -10.58
N ALA A 240 6.97 5.73 -10.70
CA ALA A 240 8.01 5.86 -11.73
C ALA A 240 8.41 4.51 -12.37
N PRO A 241 7.43 3.71 -12.88
CA PRO A 241 7.67 2.34 -13.37
C PRO A 241 8.72 2.26 -14.48
N GLU A 242 8.78 3.24 -15.38
CA GLU A 242 9.75 3.25 -16.48
C GLU A 242 11.19 3.37 -15.96
N SER A 243 11.41 4.18 -14.93
CA SER A 243 12.73 4.32 -14.30
C SER A 243 13.11 3.05 -13.53
N LEU A 244 12.17 2.48 -12.76
CA LEU A 244 12.41 1.25 -12.04
C LEU A 244 12.68 0.07 -13.00
N HIS A 245 11.90 -0.04 -14.07
CA HIS A 245 12.11 -1.10 -15.09
C HIS A 245 13.46 -0.98 -15.80
N ARG A 246 13.86 0.24 -16.16
CA ARG A 246 15.15 0.50 -16.82
C ARG A 246 16.34 0.17 -15.92
N ASP A 247 16.30 0.63 -14.66
CA ASP A 247 17.46 0.60 -13.79
C ASP A 247 17.51 -0.68 -12.93
N TRP A 248 16.35 -1.28 -12.64
CA TRP A 248 16.16 -2.45 -11.77
C TRP A 248 15.19 -3.49 -12.36
N PRO A 249 15.48 -4.04 -13.55
CA PRO A 249 14.53 -4.88 -14.31
C PRO A 249 14.10 -6.15 -13.56
N ASP A 250 14.97 -6.77 -12.77
CA ASP A 250 14.64 -7.98 -12.00
C ASP A 250 13.71 -7.67 -10.84
N LEU A 251 13.97 -6.57 -10.15
CA LEU A 251 13.12 -6.08 -9.07
C LEU A 251 11.73 -5.68 -9.59
N TYR A 252 11.68 -4.93 -10.71
CA TYR A 252 10.43 -4.56 -11.38
C TYR A 252 9.59 -5.80 -11.73
N ARG A 253 10.21 -6.83 -12.31
CA ARG A 253 9.49 -8.07 -12.67
C ARG A 253 8.90 -8.78 -11.47
N LEU A 254 9.61 -8.84 -10.33
CA LEU A 254 9.10 -9.45 -9.12
C LEU A 254 7.94 -8.64 -8.53
N LEU A 255 8.03 -7.32 -8.51
CA LEU A 255 6.94 -6.46 -8.07
C LEU A 255 5.73 -6.56 -8.99
N ALA A 256 5.94 -6.63 -10.33
CA ALA A 256 4.86 -6.86 -11.29
C ALA A 256 4.14 -8.20 -11.06
N GLN A 257 4.88 -9.26 -10.75
CA GLN A 257 4.29 -10.55 -10.38
C GLN A 257 3.52 -10.46 -9.06
N PHE A 258 4.07 -9.79 -8.05
CA PHE A 258 3.44 -9.64 -6.74
C PHE A 258 2.15 -8.82 -6.83
N TYR A 259 2.21 -7.64 -7.42
CA TYR A 259 1.05 -6.75 -7.58
C TYR A 259 0.08 -7.19 -8.68
N ARG A 260 0.51 -8.12 -9.56
CA ARG A 260 -0.22 -8.55 -10.77
C ARG A 260 -0.57 -7.39 -11.69
N GLN A 261 0.29 -6.37 -11.70
CA GLN A 261 0.15 -5.14 -12.47
C GLN A 261 1.47 -4.84 -13.19
N GLY A 262 1.44 -3.94 -14.18
CA GLY A 262 2.59 -3.64 -15.00
C GLY A 262 2.79 -4.65 -16.15
N GLU A 263 3.87 -4.50 -16.92
CA GLU A 263 4.20 -5.45 -17.97
C GLU A 263 4.63 -6.78 -17.34
N GLN A 264 3.84 -7.80 -17.60
CA GLN A 264 4.19 -9.17 -17.22
C GLN A 264 5.13 -9.74 -18.30
N PRO A 265 6.16 -10.50 -17.91
CA PRO A 265 7.09 -11.10 -18.88
C PRO A 265 6.41 -12.15 -19.76
#